data_54c726e6bad38a14b39c29cf15167e50
#
_entry.id   54c726e6bad38a14b39c29cf15167e50
#
_cell.length_a   1.000
_cell.length_b   1.000
_cell.length_c   1.000
_cell.angle_alpha   90.00
_cell.angle_beta   90.00
_cell.angle_gamma   90.00
#
_symmetry.space_group_name_H-M   'P 1'
#
loop_
_entity.id
_entity.type
_entity.pdbx_description
1 polymer ?
#
loop_
_entity_poly.entity_id
_entity_poly.type
_entity_poly.pdbx_seq_one_letter_code
_entity_poly.pdbx_strand_id
1 'polypeptide(L)'
;GDGQVSVCVDDVSHDAIIHDFPYSNTLVADLLDAEDKVLHSQEYYSVGGGFIQWKGWEPPSLGKPVHRYSNMTELRSIVKEKGLNIYEIILDNEMAITGASRPSIIYSLNQIIDHMESSVRRGLDSEGQLPGPLKVQRKARMLWQQASRMQSSPDQFLTRINAYAFATAEENASGGVIVTAPTCGSAGVMPALVYALRHEMFIGDRAIREAFLASAAVGFIAKHNASIAGAEVGCQGEIGVASAMAAAFVADARGYRSRVTENAAEVALEHHLGITCDPVQGYVQIPCIERNAMGAIKAYNAAVITSGTDPYSQRVSLDAAIAAMAETGREMSCKFKETSLGGLAVSMVAC
;
A
#
# COMPACT_ATOMS: atom_id res chain seq x y z
N GLY A 1 -20.05 32.02 -4.08
CA GLY A 1 -19.42 32.56 -5.27
C GLY A 1 -18.19 31.71 -5.61
N ASP A 2 -18.00 31.39 -6.90
CA ASP A 2 -16.89 30.58 -7.39
C ASP A 2 -15.58 31.40 -7.44
N GLY A 3 -15.09 31.82 -6.26
CA GLY A 3 -13.84 32.51 -6.11
C GLY A 3 -12.68 31.51 -6.28
N GLN A 4 -11.79 31.75 -7.23
CA GLN A 4 -10.51 31.03 -7.33
C GLN A 4 -9.51 31.65 -6.35
N VAL A 5 -8.88 30.83 -5.52
CA VAL A 5 -7.75 31.19 -4.68
C VAL A 5 -6.49 30.63 -5.31
N SER A 6 -5.48 31.46 -5.52
CA SER A 6 -4.16 31.01 -5.96
C SER A 6 -3.28 30.76 -4.75
N VAL A 7 -2.58 29.63 -4.75
CA VAL A 7 -1.59 29.28 -3.73
C VAL A 7 -0.24 29.12 -4.43
N CYS A 8 0.80 29.74 -3.91
CA CYS A 8 2.17 29.58 -4.37
C CYS A 8 3.04 28.93 -3.28
N VAL A 9 4.28 28.56 -3.64
CA VAL A 9 5.19 27.88 -2.71
C VAL A 9 5.53 28.75 -1.50
N ASP A 10 5.56 30.08 -1.68
CA ASP A 10 5.88 31.05 -0.63
C ASP A 10 4.75 31.19 0.40
N ASP A 11 3.53 30.75 0.06
CA ASP A 11 2.38 30.72 0.98
C ASP A 11 2.41 29.49 1.92
N VAL A 12 3.38 28.57 1.74
CA VAL A 12 3.50 27.35 2.54
C VAL A 12 4.68 27.47 3.49
N SER A 13 4.39 27.50 4.80
CA SER A 13 5.41 27.43 5.85
C SER A 13 5.49 26.02 6.44
N HIS A 14 6.70 25.56 6.75
CA HIS A 14 6.94 24.28 7.41
C HIS A 14 7.50 24.52 8.80
N ASP A 15 6.70 24.22 9.81
CA ASP A 15 7.14 24.28 11.21
C ASP A 15 7.47 22.87 11.73
N ALA A 16 8.75 22.62 11.99
CA ALA A 16 9.22 21.36 12.57
C ALA A 16 9.21 21.40 14.12
N ILE A 17 8.20 22.02 14.71
CA ILE A 17 8.17 22.39 16.13
C ILE A 17 7.24 21.42 16.90
N ILE A 18 7.55 21.25 18.20
CA ILE A 18 6.64 20.62 19.15
C ILE A 18 5.34 21.47 19.21
N HIS A 19 4.22 20.85 18.91
CA HIS A 19 2.92 21.50 18.84
C HIS A 19 1.86 20.70 19.61
N ASP A 20 0.76 21.36 19.96
CA ASP A 20 -0.36 20.78 20.72
C ASP A 20 -1.46 20.19 19.81
N PHE A 21 -1.22 20.01 18.50
CA PHE A 21 -2.17 19.36 17.61
C PHE A 21 -2.35 17.88 17.94
N PRO A 22 -3.53 17.30 17.72
CA PRO A 22 -3.83 15.91 18.06
C PRO A 22 -3.03 14.90 17.24
N TYR A 23 -2.47 15.31 16.09
CA TYR A 23 -1.68 14.46 15.20
C TYR A 23 -0.38 15.15 14.80
N SER A 24 0.69 14.39 14.69
CA SER A 24 2.02 14.89 14.34
C SER A 24 2.10 15.51 12.93
N ASN A 25 1.29 15.01 12.01
CA ASN A 25 1.23 15.51 10.64
C ASN A 25 -0.05 16.32 10.47
N THR A 26 0.01 17.60 10.80
CA THR A 26 -1.10 18.54 10.71
C THR A 26 -0.78 19.62 9.67
N LEU A 27 -1.78 19.95 8.85
CA LEU A 27 -1.79 21.11 7.96
C LEU A 27 -2.87 22.07 8.45
N VAL A 28 -2.51 23.34 8.62
CA VAL A 28 -3.47 24.44 8.83
C VAL A 28 -3.58 25.21 7.53
N ALA A 29 -4.80 25.37 7.03
CA ALA A 29 -5.09 26.18 5.85
C ALA A 29 -5.87 27.42 6.26
N ASP A 30 -5.28 28.58 6.08
CA ASP A 30 -5.88 29.87 6.38
C ASP A 30 -6.26 30.60 5.08
N LEU A 31 -7.52 31.03 5.00
CA LEU A 31 -7.96 31.95 3.97
C LEU A 31 -7.84 33.36 4.51
N LEU A 32 -7.05 34.20 3.83
CA LEU A 32 -6.79 35.57 4.22
C LEU A 32 -7.59 36.56 3.36
N ASP A 33 -7.89 37.75 3.90
CA ASP A 33 -8.33 38.87 3.11
C ASP A 33 -7.14 39.70 2.58
N ALA A 34 -7.40 40.81 1.91
CA ALA A 34 -6.40 41.69 1.33
C ALA A 34 -5.50 42.37 2.36
N GLU A 35 -5.89 42.39 3.62
CA GLU A 35 -5.18 42.95 4.75
C GLU A 35 -4.54 41.89 5.65
N ASP A 36 -4.35 40.66 5.13
CA ASP A 36 -3.77 39.48 5.80
C ASP A 36 -4.55 39.01 7.05
N LYS A 37 -5.83 39.37 7.16
CA LYS A 37 -6.68 38.89 8.24
C LYS A 37 -7.30 37.54 7.89
N VAL A 38 -7.21 36.59 8.80
CA VAL A 38 -7.81 35.26 8.65
C VAL A 38 -9.33 35.34 8.57
N LEU A 39 -9.89 35.00 7.42
CA LEU A 39 -11.33 34.88 7.17
C LEU A 39 -11.86 33.50 7.56
N HIS A 40 -11.07 32.47 7.31
CA HIS A 40 -11.40 31.09 7.62
C HIS A 40 -10.12 30.31 7.87
N SER A 41 -10.16 29.39 8.84
CA SER A 41 -9.05 28.51 9.19
C SER A 41 -9.55 27.08 9.32
N GLN A 42 -8.85 26.12 8.74
CA GLN A 42 -9.19 24.71 8.81
C GLN A 42 -7.94 23.89 9.08
N GLU A 43 -8.02 23.02 10.09
CA GLU A 43 -6.99 22.06 10.42
C GLU A 43 -7.29 20.72 9.72
N TYR A 44 -6.29 20.15 9.04
CA TYR A 44 -6.33 18.85 8.41
C TYR A 44 -5.26 17.97 9.04
N TYR A 45 -5.58 16.70 9.27
CA TYR A 45 -4.72 15.73 9.94
C TYR A 45 -4.48 14.54 9.03
N SER A 46 -3.20 14.22 8.77
CA SER A 46 -2.83 12.93 8.19
C SER A 46 -2.79 11.88 9.30
N VAL A 47 -3.74 10.95 9.26
CA VAL A 47 -3.90 9.91 10.30
C VAL A 47 -3.29 8.56 9.89
N GLY A 48 -2.40 8.58 8.91
CA GLY A 48 -1.69 7.41 8.40
C GLY A 48 -2.42 6.70 7.24
N GLY A 49 -1.66 5.95 6.44
CA GLY A 49 -2.18 5.18 5.32
C GLY A 49 -2.86 5.98 4.20
N GLY A 50 -2.61 7.29 4.12
CA GLY A 50 -3.26 8.18 3.15
C GLY A 50 -4.63 8.69 3.57
N PHE A 51 -5.10 8.37 4.78
CA PHE A 51 -6.34 8.92 5.32
C PHE A 51 -6.13 10.33 5.86
N ILE A 52 -7.10 11.20 5.55
CA ILE A 52 -7.13 12.58 6.03
C ILE A 52 -8.39 12.77 6.85
N GLN A 53 -8.23 13.39 8.02
CA GLN A 53 -9.30 13.93 8.85
C GLN A 53 -9.15 15.45 8.94
N TRP A 54 -10.16 16.13 9.45
CA TRP A 54 -10.11 17.57 9.68
C TRP A 54 -10.75 17.90 11.02
N LYS A 55 -10.50 19.08 11.53
CA LYS A 55 -11.12 19.54 12.77
C LYS A 55 -12.64 19.56 12.64
N GLY A 56 -13.32 18.81 13.50
CA GLY A 56 -14.76 18.60 13.42
C GLY A 56 -15.21 17.43 12.54
N TRP A 57 -14.24 16.61 12.02
CA TRP A 57 -14.58 15.37 11.31
C TRP A 57 -15.24 14.37 12.27
N GLU A 58 -16.38 13.85 11.85
CA GLU A 58 -17.07 12.76 12.54
C GLU A 58 -17.04 11.49 11.69
N PRO A 59 -16.77 10.32 12.31
CA PRO A 59 -16.80 9.09 11.57
C PRO A 59 -18.22 8.82 11.03
N PRO A 60 -18.34 8.32 9.79
CA PRO A 60 -19.65 7.97 9.25
C PRO A 60 -20.31 6.88 10.09
N SER A 61 -21.64 6.96 10.23
CA SER A 61 -22.41 5.90 10.86
C SER A 61 -22.39 4.66 9.97
N LEU A 62 -21.64 3.64 10.37
CA LEU A 62 -21.49 2.41 9.65
C LEU A 62 -22.31 1.29 10.28
N GLY A 63 -22.75 0.34 9.45
CA GLY A 63 -23.35 -0.92 9.90
C GLY A 63 -22.33 -1.83 10.61
N LYS A 64 -22.78 -3.04 10.96
CA LYS A 64 -21.92 -4.04 11.60
C LYS A 64 -21.63 -5.19 10.63
N PRO A 65 -20.42 -5.79 10.67
CA PRO A 65 -20.10 -6.92 9.85
C PRO A 65 -21.00 -8.13 10.19
N VAL A 66 -21.40 -8.88 9.15
CA VAL A 66 -22.16 -10.14 9.28
C VAL A 66 -21.23 -11.26 9.77
N HIS A 67 -20.01 -11.28 9.26
CA HIS A 67 -18.99 -12.26 9.60
C HIS A 67 -17.91 -11.58 10.43
N ARG A 68 -17.97 -11.75 11.75
CA ARG A 68 -16.99 -11.13 12.66
C ARG A 68 -15.75 -11.99 12.77
N TYR A 69 -14.60 -11.40 12.53
CA TYR A 69 -13.27 -11.97 12.75
C TYR A 69 -12.31 -10.85 13.14
N SER A 70 -11.30 -11.18 13.90
CA SER A 70 -10.23 -10.28 14.30
C SER A 70 -8.85 -10.74 13.81
N ASN A 71 -8.74 -11.99 13.36
CA ASN A 71 -7.50 -12.60 12.92
C ASN A 71 -7.75 -13.64 11.83
N MET A 72 -6.69 -14.14 11.21
CA MET A 72 -6.80 -15.08 10.09
C MET A 72 -7.31 -16.45 10.54
N THR A 73 -7.02 -16.85 11.77
CA THR A 73 -7.49 -18.12 12.34
C THR A 73 -9.02 -18.14 12.46
N GLU A 74 -9.63 -17.05 12.94
CA GLU A 74 -11.08 -16.88 13.01
C GLU A 74 -11.70 -16.82 11.60
N LEU A 75 -11.11 -16.02 10.68
CA LEU A 75 -11.57 -15.94 9.30
C LEU A 75 -11.59 -17.30 8.63
N ARG A 76 -10.54 -18.09 8.80
CA ARG A 76 -10.44 -19.45 8.27
C ARG A 76 -11.50 -20.40 8.86
N SER A 77 -11.84 -20.24 10.13
CA SER A 77 -12.92 -21.00 10.77
C SER A 77 -14.26 -20.71 10.11
N ILE A 78 -14.56 -19.43 9.84
CA ILE A 78 -15.78 -19.02 9.13
C ILE A 78 -15.82 -19.58 7.70
N VAL A 79 -14.70 -19.48 6.96
CA VAL A 79 -14.55 -20.08 5.61
C VAL A 79 -14.94 -21.57 5.66
N LYS A 80 -14.41 -22.32 6.63
CA LYS A 80 -14.68 -23.75 6.78
C LYS A 80 -16.12 -24.06 7.17
N GLU A 81 -16.66 -23.35 8.16
CA GLU A 81 -18.00 -23.58 8.71
C GLU A 81 -19.10 -23.23 7.70
N LYS A 82 -18.93 -22.13 6.98
CA LYS A 82 -19.95 -21.63 6.05
C LYS A 82 -19.76 -22.12 4.62
N GLY A 83 -18.62 -22.70 4.29
CA GLY A 83 -18.28 -23.12 2.94
C GLY A 83 -18.12 -21.94 1.96
N LEU A 84 -17.81 -20.74 2.48
CA LEU A 84 -17.59 -19.53 1.72
C LEU A 84 -16.11 -19.34 1.39
N ASN A 85 -15.82 -18.60 0.33
CA ASN A 85 -14.48 -18.11 0.05
C ASN A 85 -14.19 -16.82 0.85
N ILE A 86 -12.92 -16.45 0.99
CA ILE A 86 -12.53 -15.23 1.70
C ILE A 86 -13.21 -14.00 1.07
N TYR A 87 -13.20 -13.89 -0.27
CA TYR A 87 -13.79 -12.75 -0.96
C TYR A 87 -15.30 -12.59 -0.69
N GLU A 88 -16.04 -13.69 -0.52
CA GLU A 88 -17.47 -13.66 -0.21
C GLU A 88 -17.71 -13.09 1.18
N ILE A 89 -16.90 -13.49 2.17
CA ILE A 89 -16.95 -12.97 3.54
C ILE A 89 -16.68 -11.46 3.55
N ILE A 90 -15.65 -11.01 2.81
CA ILE A 90 -15.32 -9.58 2.73
C ILE A 90 -16.45 -8.80 2.05
N LEU A 91 -17.00 -9.33 0.96
CA LEU A 91 -18.09 -8.69 0.23
C LEU A 91 -19.37 -8.58 1.07
N ASP A 92 -19.74 -9.65 1.77
CA ASP A 92 -20.91 -9.66 2.66
C ASP A 92 -20.74 -8.64 3.80
N ASN A 93 -19.55 -8.57 4.39
CA ASN A 93 -19.23 -7.59 5.41
C ASN A 93 -19.29 -6.17 4.87
N GLU A 94 -18.73 -5.91 3.69
CA GLU A 94 -18.74 -4.59 3.07
C GLU A 94 -20.18 -4.13 2.77
N MET A 95 -21.02 -5.02 2.25
CA MET A 95 -22.46 -4.75 2.05
C MET A 95 -23.17 -4.39 3.36
N ALA A 96 -22.89 -5.12 4.42
CA ALA A 96 -23.53 -4.90 5.73
C ALA A 96 -23.03 -3.63 6.43
N ILE A 97 -21.74 -3.31 6.29
CA ILE A 97 -21.10 -2.13 6.90
C ILE A 97 -21.53 -0.85 6.18
N THR A 98 -21.51 -0.86 4.85
CA THR A 98 -21.75 0.34 4.03
C THR A 98 -23.22 0.53 3.65
N GLY A 99 -24.02 -0.55 3.68
CA GLY A 99 -25.38 -0.57 3.13
C GLY A 99 -25.43 -0.58 1.59
N ALA A 100 -24.26 -0.64 0.93
CA ALA A 100 -24.18 -0.63 -0.51
C ALA A 100 -24.60 -1.99 -1.13
N SER A 101 -25.17 -1.94 -2.31
CA SER A 101 -25.50 -3.15 -3.06
C SER A 101 -24.23 -3.82 -3.62
N ARG A 102 -24.29 -5.15 -3.83
CA ARG A 102 -23.19 -5.89 -4.46
C ARG A 102 -22.74 -5.28 -5.82
N PRO A 103 -23.65 -4.90 -6.75
CA PRO A 103 -23.23 -4.23 -7.98
C PRO A 103 -22.49 -2.91 -7.74
N SER A 104 -22.91 -2.12 -6.75
CA SER A 104 -22.24 -0.86 -6.40
C SER A 104 -20.82 -1.08 -5.88
N ILE A 105 -20.62 -2.08 -4.99
CA ILE A 105 -19.29 -2.43 -4.49
C ILE A 105 -18.39 -2.93 -5.62
N ILE A 106 -18.91 -3.79 -6.50
CA ILE A 106 -18.16 -4.27 -7.67
C ILE A 106 -17.79 -3.12 -8.61
N TYR A 107 -18.66 -2.16 -8.81
CA TYR A 107 -18.37 -0.96 -9.60
C TYR A 107 -17.22 -0.15 -8.97
N SER A 108 -17.29 0.16 -7.68
CA SER A 108 -16.23 0.88 -6.97
C SER A 108 -14.90 0.13 -6.99
N LEU A 109 -14.95 -1.21 -6.84
CA LEU A 109 -13.77 -2.05 -6.92
C LEU A 109 -13.11 -2.00 -8.31
N ASN A 110 -13.91 -2.02 -9.38
CA ASN A 110 -13.39 -1.86 -10.74
C ASN A 110 -12.71 -0.49 -10.90
N GLN A 111 -13.30 0.59 -10.37
CA GLN A 111 -12.66 1.90 -10.42
C GLN A 111 -11.31 1.92 -9.72
N ILE A 112 -11.20 1.28 -8.55
CA ILE A 112 -9.91 1.16 -7.82
C ILE A 112 -8.88 0.42 -8.69
N ILE A 113 -9.26 -0.71 -9.29
CA ILE A 113 -8.38 -1.51 -10.16
C ILE A 113 -7.97 -0.70 -11.40
N ASP A 114 -8.91 0.03 -12.02
CA ASP A 114 -8.63 0.87 -13.20
C ASP A 114 -7.68 2.03 -12.86
N HIS A 115 -7.79 2.62 -11.67
CA HIS A 115 -6.85 3.64 -11.19
C HIS A 115 -5.45 3.05 -10.94
N MET A 116 -5.35 1.83 -10.40
CA MET A 116 -4.07 1.12 -10.27
C MET A 116 -3.40 0.94 -11.63
N GLU A 117 -4.13 0.41 -12.61
CA GLU A 117 -3.60 0.22 -13.96
C GLU A 117 -3.22 1.53 -14.65
N SER A 118 -4.05 2.55 -14.47
CA SER A 118 -3.78 3.87 -15.03
C SER A 118 -2.50 4.48 -14.47
N SER A 119 -2.21 4.27 -13.18
CA SER A 119 -0.96 4.72 -12.57
C SER A 119 0.27 4.01 -13.16
N VAL A 120 0.17 2.69 -13.40
CA VAL A 120 1.23 1.93 -14.09
C VAL A 120 1.47 2.49 -15.49
N ARG A 121 0.40 2.67 -16.29
CA ARG A 121 0.53 3.19 -17.67
C ARG A 121 1.19 4.57 -17.71
N ARG A 122 0.71 5.51 -16.88
CA ARG A 122 1.31 6.85 -16.81
C ARG A 122 2.79 6.83 -16.43
N GLY A 123 3.15 6.03 -15.42
CA GLY A 123 4.54 5.92 -14.99
C GLY A 123 5.45 5.27 -16.03
N LEU A 124 4.94 4.30 -16.82
CA LEU A 124 5.70 3.69 -17.93
C LEU A 124 5.92 4.68 -19.09
N ASP A 125 5.02 5.65 -19.28
CA ASP A 125 5.13 6.67 -20.32
C ASP A 125 5.96 7.88 -19.88
N SER A 126 6.25 8.00 -18.58
CA SER A 126 6.95 9.16 -18.00
C SER A 126 8.46 8.99 -18.02
N GLU A 127 9.17 10.08 -18.27
CA GLU A 127 10.65 10.17 -18.33
C GLU A 127 11.19 11.33 -17.47
N GLY A 128 12.51 11.40 -17.35
CA GLY A 128 13.21 12.48 -16.68
C GLY A 128 13.45 12.26 -15.21
N GLN A 129 13.49 13.33 -14.43
CA GLN A 129 13.76 13.33 -13.00
C GLN A 129 12.46 13.48 -12.21
N LEU A 130 12.45 12.85 -11.03
CA LEU A 130 11.41 13.09 -10.03
C LEU A 130 11.55 14.50 -9.44
N PRO A 131 10.45 15.12 -8.99
CA PRO A 131 10.50 16.41 -8.32
C PRO A 131 11.27 16.30 -6.98
N GLY A 132 11.81 17.44 -6.53
CA GLY A 132 12.53 17.56 -5.29
C GLY A 132 14.05 17.57 -5.43
N PRO A 133 14.78 17.75 -4.30
CA PRO A 133 16.21 18.01 -4.30
C PRO A 133 17.07 16.78 -4.62
N LEU A 134 16.52 15.56 -4.47
CA LEU A 134 17.29 14.31 -4.66
C LEU A 134 17.62 14.02 -6.13
N LYS A 135 16.95 14.68 -7.08
CA LYS A 135 17.17 14.53 -8.53
C LYS A 135 17.15 13.07 -9.01
N VAL A 136 16.30 12.24 -8.41
CA VAL A 136 16.20 10.82 -8.74
C VAL A 136 15.70 10.66 -10.17
N GLN A 137 16.43 9.87 -10.97
CA GLN A 137 16.02 9.55 -12.34
C GLN A 137 14.88 8.54 -12.33
N ARG A 138 13.86 8.73 -13.16
CA ARG A 138 12.82 7.73 -13.40
C ARG A 138 13.42 6.52 -14.09
N LYS A 139 13.05 5.33 -13.64
CA LYS A 139 13.57 4.04 -14.10
C LYS A 139 12.50 3.16 -14.76
N ALA A 140 11.23 3.41 -14.50
CA ALA A 140 10.12 2.56 -14.94
C ALA A 140 10.15 2.30 -16.44
N ARG A 141 10.20 3.37 -17.24
CA ARG A 141 10.24 3.29 -18.72
C ARG A 141 11.48 2.57 -19.23
N MET A 142 12.64 2.80 -18.62
CA MET A 142 13.88 2.12 -19.00
C MET A 142 13.80 0.62 -18.76
N LEU A 143 13.29 0.20 -17.60
CA LEU A 143 13.05 -1.20 -17.25
C LEU A 143 12.05 -1.85 -18.22
N TRP A 144 10.96 -1.15 -18.53
CA TRP A 144 9.97 -1.62 -19.50
C TRP A 144 10.56 -1.83 -20.89
N GLN A 145 11.34 -0.86 -21.39
CA GLN A 145 12.01 -0.96 -22.68
C GLN A 145 13.04 -2.11 -22.69
N GLN A 146 13.78 -2.28 -21.59
CA GLN A 146 14.70 -3.40 -21.44
C GLN A 146 13.96 -4.74 -21.50
N ALA A 147 12.89 -4.89 -20.73
CA ALA A 147 12.07 -6.10 -20.73
C ALA A 147 11.50 -6.42 -22.12
N SER A 148 11.12 -5.40 -22.88
CA SER A 148 10.60 -5.57 -24.26
C SER A 148 11.64 -6.10 -25.24
N ARG A 149 12.93 -5.92 -24.95
CA ARG A 149 14.05 -6.45 -25.75
C ARG A 149 14.48 -7.86 -25.32
N MET A 150 14.06 -8.31 -24.14
CA MET A 150 14.36 -9.63 -23.59
C MET A 150 13.37 -10.66 -24.15
N GLN A 151 13.66 -11.25 -25.31
CA GLN A 151 12.79 -12.29 -25.87
C GLN A 151 12.98 -13.62 -25.09
N SER A 152 11.91 -14.12 -24.49
CA SER A 152 11.84 -15.41 -23.80
C SER A 152 12.92 -15.63 -22.71
N SER A 153 13.47 -14.56 -22.17
CA SER A 153 14.40 -14.65 -21.03
C SER A 153 13.63 -14.89 -19.73
N PRO A 154 14.13 -15.72 -18.81
CA PRO A 154 13.57 -15.88 -17.46
C PRO A 154 13.46 -14.54 -16.71
N ASP A 155 14.36 -13.60 -16.99
CA ASP A 155 14.40 -12.27 -16.35
C ASP A 155 13.34 -11.31 -16.89
N GLN A 156 12.75 -11.58 -18.06
CA GLN A 156 11.79 -10.68 -18.70
C GLN A 156 10.60 -10.39 -17.79
N PHE A 157 9.99 -11.43 -17.25
CA PHE A 157 8.81 -11.27 -16.38
C PHE A 157 9.13 -10.54 -15.09
N LEU A 158 10.27 -10.83 -14.47
CA LEU A 158 10.73 -10.12 -13.27
C LEU A 158 11.01 -8.64 -13.56
N THR A 159 11.65 -8.35 -14.69
CA THR A 159 11.93 -6.97 -15.12
C THR A 159 10.63 -6.20 -15.38
N ARG A 160 9.60 -6.85 -15.93
CA ARG A 160 8.27 -6.26 -16.11
C ARG A 160 7.60 -5.91 -14.77
N ILE A 161 7.59 -6.83 -13.80
CA ILE A 161 7.05 -6.56 -12.46
C ILE A 161 7.79 -5.36 -11.83
N ASN A 162 9.11 -5.32 -11.92
CA ASN A 162 9.89 -4.19 -11.43
C ASN A 162 9.47 -2.89 -12.13
N ALA A 163 9.36 -2.89 -13.46
CA ALA A 163 8.94 -1.71 -14.22
C ALA A 163 7.56 -1.19 -13.76
N TYR A 164 6.60 -2.08 -13.54
CA TYR A 164 5.25 -1.72 -13.07
C TYR A 164 5.24 -1.16 -11.66
N ALA A 165 6.04 -1.73 -10.75
CA ALA A 165 6.16 -1.24 -9.38
C ALA A 165 6.84 0.14 -9.34
N PHE A 166 7.92 0.32 -10.10
CA PHE A 166 8.56 1.62 -10.28
C PHE A 166 7.59 2.65 -10.85
N ALA A 167 6.82 2.29 -11.89
CA ALA A 167 5.89 3.18 -12.55
C ALA A 167 4.91 3.84 -11.55
N THR A 168 4.22 3.06 -10.75
CA THR A 168 3.28 3.60 -9.75
C THR A 168 4.00 4.34 -8.62
N ALA A 169 5.15 3.84 -8.15
CA ALA A 169 5.90 4.49 -7.08
C ALA A 169 6.48 5.85 -7.53
N GLU A 170 6.93 5.96 -8.78
CA GLU A 170 7.38 7.23 -9.39
C GLU A 170 6.22 8.20 -9.62
N GLU A 171 5.02 7.70 -9.98
CA GLU A 171 3.80 8.51 -10.03
C GLU A 171 3.44 9.08 -8.66
N ASN A 172 3.48 8.25 -7.60
CA ASN A 172 3.28 8.70 -6.23
C ASN A 172 4.28 9.81 -5.86
N ALA A 173 5.56 9.61 -6.14
CA ALA A 173 6.62 10.59 -5.86
C ALA A 173 6.49 11.90 -6.66
N SER A 174 5.68 11.91 -7.71
CA SER A 174 5.44 13.06 -8.58
C SER A 174 4.08 13.73 -8.35
N GLY A 175 3.34 13.33 -7.33
CA GLY A 175 1.99 13.85 -7.05
C GLY A 175 0.91 13.33 -7.99
N GLY A 176 1.17 12.24 -8.72
CA GLY A 176 0.18 11.59 -9.56
C GLY A 176 -0.89 10.85 -8.76
N VAL A 177 -2.04 10.61 -9.37
CA VAL A 177 -3.14 9.86 -8.73
C VAL A 177 -2.76 8.38 -8.66
N ILE A 178 -2.69 7.85 -7.43
CA ILE A 178 -2.41 6.44 -7.13
C ILE A 178 -3.47 5.89 -6.17
N VAL A 179 -3.48 4.57 -6.00
CA VAL A 179 -4.28 3.90 -4.97
C VAL A 179 -3.39 3.54 -3.80
N THR A 180 -3.83 3.90 -2.58
CA THR A 180 -3.14 3.44 -1.35
C THR A 180 -3.39 1.95 -1.15
N ALA A 181 -2.32 1.13 -1.06
CA ALA A 181 -2.45 -0.33 -0.97
C ALA A 181 -1.31 -1.01 -0.18
N PRO A 182 -1.31 -0.96 1.18
CA PRO A 182 -2.26 -0.27 2.05
C PRO A 182 -1.95 1.21 2.29
N THR A 183 -0.76 1.72 1.90
CA THR A 183 -0.32 3.11 2.10
C THR A 183 0.16 3.73 0.80
N CYS A 184 0.36 5.07 0.77
CA CYS A 184 0.97 5.76 -0.36
C CYS A 184 2.41 5.28 -0.62
N GLY A 185 3.19 5.10 0.45
CA GLY A 185 4.59 4.65 0.35
C GLY A 185 4.76 3.25 -0.27
N SER A 186 3.74 2.41 -0.17
CA SER A 186 3.73 1.05 -0.74
C SER A 186 2.83 0.89 -1.98
N ALA A 187 2.36 2.01 -2.54
CA ALA A 187 1.36 2.03 -3.61
C ALA A 187 1.78 1.30 -4.91
N GLY A 188 3.08 1.04 -5.12
CA GLY A 188 3.58 0.34 -6.30
C GLY A 188 3.47 -1.18 -6.24
N VAL A 189 3.33 -1.80 -5.05
CA VAL A 189 3.38 -3.26 -4.89
C VAL A 189 2.16 -3.94 -5.52
N MET A 190 0.96 -3.58 -5.08
CA MET A 190 -0.29 -4.18 -5.57
C MET A 190 -0.53 -3.90 -7.06
N PRO A 191 -0.43 -2.65 -7.56
CA PRO A 191 -0.66 -2.37 -8.98
C PRO A 191 0.27 -3.13 -9.91
N ALA A 192 1.53 -3.35 -9.51
CA ALA A 192 2.48 -4.14 -10.31
C ALA A 192 1.97 -5.55 -10.58
N LEU A 193 1.43 -6.21 -9.57
CA LEU A 193 0.94 -7.58 -9.69
C LEU A 193 -0.46 -7.65 -10.29
N VAL A 194 -1.32 -6.66 -10.03
CA VAL A 194 -2.61 -6.54 -10.73
C VAL A 194 -2.36 -6.41 -12.24
N TYR A 195 -1.47 -5.51 -12.64
CA TYR A 195 -1.12 -5.30 -14.04
C TYR A 195 -0.48 -6.54 -14.68
N ALA A 196 0.49 -7.15 -14.00
CA ALA A 196 1.17 -8.35 -14.48
C ALA A 196 0.19 -9.53 -14.65
N LEU A 197 -0.70 -9.78 -13.69
CA LEU A 197 -1.64 -10.89 -13.79
C LEU A 197 -2.66 -10.68 -14.92
N ARG A 198 -3.14 -9.45 -15.13
CA ARG A 198 -4.09 -9.16 -16.22
C ARG A 198 -3.42 -9.20 -17.60
N HIS A 199 -2.27 -8.57 -17.77
CA HIS A 199 -1.67 -8.31 -19.08
C HIS A 199 -0.60 -9.31 -19.51
N GLU A 200 0.08 -9.96 -18.55
CA GLU A 200 1.10 -10.97 -18.86
C GLU A 200 0.59 -12.40 -18.67
N MET A 201 -0.28 -12.61 -17.70
CA MET A 201 -0.83 -13.94 -17.38
C MET A 201 -2.28 -14.10 -17.83
N PHE A 202 -2.91 -13.06 -18.34
CA PHE A 202 -4.29 -13.05 -18.88
C PHE A 202 -5.34 -13.57 -17.89
N ILE A 203 -5.17 -13.28 -16.61
CA ILE A 203 -6.16 -13.61 -15.58
C ILE A 203 -7.40 -12.74 -15.79
N GLY A 204 -8.56 -13.37 -15.82
CA GLY A 204 -9.82 -12.68 -16.10
C GLY A 204 -10.30 -11.78 -14.96
N ASP A 205 -11.05 -10.74 -15.29
CA ASP A 205 -11.50 -9.68 -14.38
C ASP A 205 -12.23 -10.17 -13.13
N ARG A 206 -12.97 -11.26 -13.23
CA ARG A 206 -13.66 -11.84 -12.09
C ARG A 206 -12.65 -12.35 -11.05
N ALA A 207 -11.66 -13.13 -11.48
CA ALA A 207 -10.63 -13.66 -10.59
C ALA A 207 -9.79 -12.54 -9.98
N ILE A 208 -9.47 -11.50 -10.74
CA ILE A 208 -8.79 -10.29 -10.24
C ILE A 208 -9.59 -9.63 -9.11
N ARG A 209 -10.89 -9.41 -9.29
CA ARG A 209 -11.75 -8.80 -8.26
C ARG A 209 -11.88 -9.65 -7.01
N GLU A 210 -12.13 -10.95 -7.17
CA GLU A 210 -12.27 -11.90 -6.06
C GLU A 210 -10.98 -11.95 -5.24
N ALA A 211 -9.83 -12.07 -5.91
CA ALA A 211 -8.52 -12.05 -5.27
C ALA A 211 -8.18 -10.71 -4.60
N PHE A 212 -8.62 -9.59 -5.19
CA PHE A 212 -8.42 -8.27 -4.58
C PHE A 212 -9.17 -8.16 -3.25
N LEU A 213 -10.41 -8.64 -3.19
CA LEU A 213 -11.17 -8.71 -1.94
C LEU A 213 -10.51 -9.67 -0.93
N ALA A 214 -10.05 -10.83 -1.38
CA ALA A 214 -9.33 -11.77 -0.51
C ALA A 214 -8.04 -11.16 0.06
N SER A 215 -7.31 -10.39 -0.75
CA SER A 215 -6.10 -9.69 -0.29
C SER A 215 -6.38 -8.58 0.71
N ALA A 216 -7.54 -7.92 0.61
CA ALA A 216 -7.95 -6.88 1.55
C ALA A 216 -8.10 -7.42 2.98
N ALA A 217 -8.51 -8.69 3.15
CA ALA A 217 -8.57 -9.34 4.46
C ALA A 217 -7.20 -9.32 5.17
N VAL A 218 -6.12 -9.56 4.45
CA VAL A 218 -4.75 -9.53 5.00
C VAL A 218 -4.41 -8.12 5.50
N GLY A 219 -4.70 -7.09 4.70
CA GLY A 219 -4.48 -5.69 5.08
C GLY A 219 -5.30 -5.27 6.30
N PHE A 220 -6.57 -5.67 6.37
CA PHE A 220 -7.44 -5.37 7.51
C PHE A 220 -6.95 -6.04 8.80
N ILE A 221 -6.55 -7.31 8.74
CA ILE A 221 -6.03 -8.05 9.90
C ILE A 221 -4.70 -7.43 10.36
N ALA A 222 -3.80 -7.09 9.45
CA ALA A 222 -2.53 -6.44 9.78
C ALA A 222 -2.76 -5.06 10.42
N LYS A 223 -3.65 -4.24 9.85
CA LYS A 223 -4.01 -2.93 10.42
C LYS A 223 -4.64 -3.05 11.80
N HIS A 224 -5.48 -4.07 12.03
CA HIS A 224 -6.19 -4.27 13.30
C HIS A 224 -5.26 -4.74 14.41
N ASN A 225 -4.35 -5.69 14.14
CA ASN A 225 -3.54 -6.37 15.16
C ASN A 225 -2.12 -5.80 15.30
N ALA A 226 -1.70 -4.95 14.37
CA ALA A 226 -0.41 -4.28 14.41
C ALA A 226 -0.56 -2.83 13.94
N SER A 227 0.07 -2.49 12.82
CA SER A 227 -0.08 -1.21 12.14
C SER A 227 0.35 -1.35 10.68
N ILE A 228 -0.13 -0.43 9.85
CA ILE A 228 0.32 -0.25 8.46
C ILE A 228 1.16 1.01 8.29
N ALA A 229 1.41 1.77 9.36
CA ALA A 229 2.13 3.04 9.30
C ALA A 229 3.63 2.86 9.52
N GLY A 230 4.46 3.41 8.62
CA GLY A 230 5.90 3.38 8.73
C GLY A 230 6.42 4.09 9.99
N ALA A 231 5.73 5.14 10.43
CA ALA A 231 6.03 5.87 11.65
C ALA A 231 5.84 5.04 12.94
N GLU A 232 4.99 4.00 12.90
CA GLU A 232 4.72 3.14 14.05
C GLU A 232 5.58 1.88 14.04
N VAL A 233 5.65 1.20 12.91
CA VAL A 233 6.27 -0.13 12.82
C VAL A 233 7.38 -0.22 11.76
N GLY A 234 7.79 0.87 11.13
CA GLY A 234 8.76 0.83 10.03
C GLY A 234 8.13 0.37 8.70
N CYS A 235 8.95 0.23 7.65
CA CYS A 235 8.48 -0.21 6.34
C CYS A 235 7.98 -1.67 6.30
N GLN A 236 8.19 -2.47 7.34
CA GLN A 236 7.54 -3.78 7.45
C GLN A 236 6.01 -3.64 7.48
N GLY A 237 5.46 -2.56 8.07
CA GLY A 237 4.03 -2.26 8.07
C GLY A 237 3.52 -1.74 6.73
N GLU A 238 4.32 -1.05 5.96
CA GLU A 238 3.94 -0.54 4.64
C GLU A 238 4.23 -1.55 3.54
N ILE A 239 5.50 -1.72 3.19
CA ILE A 239 5.95 -2.62 2.11
C ILE A 239 5.70 -4.09 2.48
N GLY A 240 5.94 -4.48 3.75
CA GLY A 240 5.72 -5.85 4.19
C GLY A 240 4.26 -6.25 4.12
N VAL A 241 3.34 -5.40 4.61
CA VAL A 241 1.90 -5.68 4.50
C VAL A 241 1.42 -5.60 3.06
N ALA A 242 1.89 -4.64 2.24
CA ALA A 242 1.58 -4.59 0.82
C ALA A 242 2.03 -5.87 0.09
N SER A 243 3.23 -6.37 0.41
CA SER A 243 3.76 -7.62 -0.14
C SER A 243 2.93 -8.83 0.30
N ALA A 244 2.50 -8.89 1.56
CA ALA A 244 1.61 -9.94 2.06
C ALA A 244 0.24 -9.93 1.36
N MET A 245 -0.37 -8.74 1.23
CA MET A 245 -1.60 -8.56 0.47
C MET A 245 -1.44 -9.02 -0.99
N ALA A 246 -0.35 -8.61 -1.63
CA ALA A 246 -0.06 -8.94 -3.01
C ALA A 246 0.25 -10.43 -3.22
N ALA A 247 0.90 -11.10 -2.27
CA ALA A 247 1.13 -12.55 -2.30
C ALA A 247 -0.19 -13.33 -2.19
N ALA A 248 -1.08 -12.91 -1.27
CA ALA A 248 -2.44 -13.45 -1.17
C ALA A 248 -3.21 -13.24 -2.48
N PHE A 249 -3.14 -12.04 -3.06
CA PHE A 249 -3.77 -11.70 -4.33
C PHE A 249 -3.29 -12.64 -5.47
N VAL A 250 -1.98 -12.82 -5.61
CA VAL A 250 -1.42 -13.71 -6.65
C VAL A 250 -1.87 -15.16 -6.47
N ALA A 251 -1.85 -15.67 -5.24
CA ALA A 251 -2.27 -17.03 -4.95
C ALA A 251 -3.77 -17.23 -5.23
N ASP A 252 -4.63 -16.34 -4.76
CA ASP A 252 -6.08 -16.42 -4.93
C ASP A 252 -6.49 -16.25 -6.41
N ALA A 253 -5.95 -15.25 -7.12
CA ALA A 253 -6.23 -15.02 -8.54
C ALA A 253 -5.84 -16.21 -9.44
N ARG A 254 -4.88 -17.01 -9.02
CA ARG A 254 -4.48 -18.26 -9.71
C ARG A 254 -5.33 -19.47 -9.32
N GLY A 255 -6.36 -19.27 -8.49
CA GLY A 255 -7.33 -20.29 -8.10
C GLY A 255 -6.86 -21.21 -6.97
N TYR A 256 -5.84 -20.82 -6.20
CA TYR A 256 -5.42 -21.60 -5.04
C TYR A 256 -6.40 -21.43 -3.87
N ARG A 257 -6.47 -22.46 -3.00
CA ARG A 257 -7.37 -22.45 -1.84
C ARG A 257 -6.88 -21.45 -0.78
N SER A 258 -7.79 -21.00 0.06
CA SER A 258 -7.57 -20.03 1.16
C SER A 258 -6.34 -20.32 2.03
N ARG A 259 -5.99 -21.59 2.23
CA ARG A 259 -4.80 -21.97 3.00
C ARG A 259 -3.49 -21.58 2.29
N VAL A 260 -3.42 -21.77 0.98
CA VAL A 260 -2.26 -21.33 0.18
C VAL A 260 -2.19 -19.80 0.14
N THR A 261 -3.36 -19.15 0.02
CA THR A 261 -3.48 -17.68 0.06
C THR A 261 -2.94 -17.10 1.37
N GLU A 262 -3.32 -17.72 2.52
CA GLU A 262 -2.80 -17.36 3.85
C GLU A 262 -1.28 -17.57 3.95
N ASN A 263 -0.79 -18.75 3.54
CA ASN A 263 0.63 -19.07 3.62
C ASN A 263 1.48 -18.14 2.74
N ALA A 264 0.98 -17.75 1.55
CA ALA A 264 1.67 -16.80 0.69
C ALA A 264 1.81 -15.43 1.36
N ALA A 265 0.74 -14.96 2.00
CA ALA A 265 0.77 -13.72 2.78
C ALA A 265 1.76 -13.78 3.94
N GLU A 266 1.76 -14.89 4.67
CA GLU A 266 2.67 -15.12 5.80
C GLU A 266 4.11 -15.10 5.35
N VAL A 267 4.50 -15.92 4.34
CA VAL A 267 5.87 -15.98 3.80
C VAL A 267 6.33 -14.60 3.30
N ALA A 268 5.44 -13.84 2.65
CA ALA A 268 5.79 -12.51 2.20
C ALA A 268 6.03 -11.55 3.37
N LEU A 269 5.20 -11.60 4.43
CA LEU A 269 5.33 -10.72 5.58
C LEU A 269 6.56 -11.03 6.43
N GLU A 270 6.79 -12.31 6.77
CA GLU A 270 7.93 -12.70 7.61
C GLU A 270 9.28 -12.27 7.03
N HIS A 271 9.41 -12.28 5.69
CA HIS A 271 10.63 -11.86 5.01
C HIS A 271 10.76 -10.32 4.84
N HIS A 272 9.84 -9.56 5.45
CA HIS A 272 9.91 -8.11 5.59
C HIS A 272 10.08 -7.65 7.05
N LEU A 273 10.13 -8.58 8.03
CA LEU A 273 10.32 -8.22 9.43
C LEU A 273 11.66 -7.47 9.62
N GLY A 274 11.64 -6.43 10.44
CA GLY A 274 12.81 -5.62 10.76
C GLY A 274 13.18 -4.55 9.73
N ILE A 275 12.44 -4.38 8.63
CA ILE A 275 12.73 -3.33 7.65
C ILE A 275 12.37 -1.96 8.22
N THR A 276 13.40 -1.10 8.28
CA THR A 276 13.31 0.28 8.77
C THR A 276 12.52 1.18 7.81
N CYS A 277 12.03 2.33 8.29
CA CYS A 277 11.52 3.42 7.46
C CYS A 277 12.42 4.65 7.65
N ASP A 278 13.38 4.80 6.75
CA ASP A 278 14.47 5.77 6.82
C ASP A 278 14.68 6.50 5.49
N PRO A 279 13.63 7.20 4.98
CA PRO A 279 13.69 7.87 3.68
C PRO A 279 14.71 9.02 3.70
N VAL A 280 15.51 9.08 2.64
CA VAL A 280 16.52 10.13 2.48
C VAL A 280 15.86 11.49 2.43
N GLN A 281 16.24 12.39 3.33
CA GLN A 281 15.69 13.75 3.49
C GLN A 281 14.15 13.76 3.66
N GLY A 282 13.55 12.67 4.12
CA GLY A 282 12.09 12.56 4.28
C GLY A 282 11.30 12.32 3.01
N TYR A 283 11.94 12.29 1.83
CA TYR A 283 11.25 12.06 0.57
C TYR A 283 10.94 10.57 0.35
N VAL A 284 9.70 10.26 -0.03
CA VAL A 284 9.24 8.91 -0.40
C VAL A 284 9.79 8.53 -1.78
N GLN A 285 11.11 8.57 -1.92
CA GLN A 285 11.86 8.27 -3.15
C GLN A 285 12.93 7.22 -2.89
N ILE A 286 13.91 7.49 -2.02
CA ILE A 286 15.00 6.59 -1.67
C ILE A 286 14.85 6.19 -0.19
N PRO A 287 14.74 4.91 0.12
CA PRO A 287 14.70 3.71 -0.75
C PRO A 287 13.29 3.28 -1.19
N CYS A 288 12.28 4.09 -0.95
CA CYS A 288 10.86 3.70 -1.05
C CYS A 288 10.46 3.15 -2.42
N ILE A 289 10.90 3.79 -3.50
CA ILE A 289 10.58 3.35 -4.87
C ILE A 289 11.13 1.96 -5.13
N GLU A 290 12.39 1.70 -4.79
CA GLU A 290 13.02 0.39 -4.98
C GLU A 290 12.41 -0.67 -4.06
N ARG A 291 12.02 -0.31 -2.83
CA ARG A 291 11.31 -1.22 -1.91
C ARG A 291 9.97 -1.69 -2.46
N ASN A 292 9.24 -0.86 -3.23
CA ASN A 292 8.02 -1.30 -3.91
C ASN A 292 8.29 -2.43 -4.90
N ALA A 293 9.33 -2.31 -5.73
CA ALA A 293 9.73 -3.35 -6.67
C ALA A 293 10.15 -4.64 -5.95
N MET A 294 10.99 -4.53 -4.93
CA MET A 294 11.39 -5.67 -4.11
C MET A 294 10.21 -6.34 -3.41
N GLY A 295 9.25 -5.55 -2.92
CA GLY A 295 8.02 -6.05 -2.30
C GLY A 295 7.14 -6.83 -3.29
N ALA A 296 6.99 -6.32 -4.51
CA ALA A 296 6.23 -7.00 -5.56
C ALA A 296 6.88 -8.33 -5.98
N ILE A 297 8.20 -8.37 -6.14
CA ILE A 297 8.94 -9.61 -6.46
C ILE A 297 8.85 -10.62 -5.31
N LYS A 298 9.03 -10.20 -4.07
CA LYS A 298 8.87 -11.08 -2.89
C LYS A 298 7.45 -11.65 -2.82
N ALA A 299 6.43 -10.83 -3.07
CA ALA A 299 5.04 -11.27 -3.09
C ALA A 299 4.79 -12.36 -4.14
N TYR A 300 5.26 -12.13 -5.36
CA TYR A 300 5.14 -13.12 -6.42
C TYR A 300 5.87 -14.42 -6.08
N ASN A 301 7.11 -14.31 -5.58
CA ASN A 301 7.92 -15.46 -5.18
C ASN A 301 7.29 -16.24 -4.01
N ALA A 302 6.74 -15.56 -3.01
CA ALA A 302 6.04 -16.19 -1.90
C ALA A 302 4.84 -17.02 -2.38
N ALA A 303 4.04 -16.49 -3.31
CA ALA A 303 2.94 -17.23 -3.93
C ALA A 303 3.45 -18.46 -4.74
N VAL A 304 4.57 -18.35 -5.44
CA VAL A 304 5.20 -19.49 -6.16
C VAL A 304 5.64 -20.56 -5.19
N ILE A 305 6.36 -20.21 -4.12
CA ILE A 305 6.85 -21.16 -3.10
C ILE A 305 5.67 -21.92 -2.49
N THR A 306 4.66 -21.21 -2.02
CA THR A 306 3.55 -21.81 -1.27
C THR A 306 2.59 -22.61 -2.15
N SER A 307 2.48 -22.27 -3.42
CA SER A 307 1.70 -23.06 -4.38
C SER A 307 2.34 -24.40 -4.76
N GLY A 308 3.65 -24.53 -4.58
CA GLY A 308 4.42 -25.74 -4.87
C GLY A 308 4.66 -26.64 -3.65
N THR A 309 4.15 -26.28 -2.47
CA THR A 309 4.36 -27.00 -1.22
C THR A 309 3.05 -27.47 -0.58
N ASP A 310 3.14 -28.41 0.38
CA ASP A 310 1.98 -28.82 1.16
C ASP A 310 1.51 -27.65 2.06
N PRO A 311 0.30 -27.11 1.85
CA PRO A 311 -0.18 -25.98 2.64
C PRO A 311 -0.37 -26.26 4.12
N TYR A 312 -0.37 -27.52 4.54
CA TYR A 312 -0.49 -27.93 5.96
C TYR A 312 0.89 -28.10 6.63
N SER A 313 1.98 -28.03 5.89
CA SER A 313 3.33 -28.11 6.44
C SER A 313 3.83 -26.79 7.03
N GLN A 314 3.15 -25.68 6.75
CA GLN A 314 3.51 -24.34 7.26
C GLN A 314 3.48 -24.30 8.78
N ARG A 315 4.55 -23.82 9.41
CA ARG A 315 4.72 -23.78 10.87
C ARG A 315 4.38 -22.43 11.48
N VAL A 316 4.67 -21.34 10.76
CA VAL A 316 4.32 -19.98 11.16
C VAL A 316 2.96 -19.65 10.57
N SER A 317 2.06 -19.05 11.34
CA SER A 317 0.79 -18.53 10.84
C SER A 317 0.92 -17.06 10.47
N LEU A 318 0.03 -16.57 9.61
CA LEU A 318 -0.03 -15.14 9.31
C LEU A 318 -0.26 -14.31 10.58
N ASP A 319 -1.09 -14.78 11.50
CA ASP A 319 -1.35 -14.11 12.78
C ASP A 319 -0.06 -13.99 13.62
N ALA A 320 0.78 -15.03 13.64
CA ALA A 320 2.07 -15.01 14.32
C ALA A 320 3.06 -14.02 13.65
N ALA A 321 3.12 -13.99 12.33
CA ALA A 321 3.96 -13.03 11.60
C ALA A 321 3.52 -11.58 11.85
N ILE A 322 2.21 -11.31 11.91
CA ILE A 322 1.66 -9.98 12.25
C ILE A 322 2.00 -9.61 13.71
N ALA A 323 1.89 -10.55 14.64
CA ALA A 323 2.28 -10.31 16.03
C ALA A 323 3.79 -9.99 16.17
N ALA A 324 4.63 -10.74 15.47
CA ALA A 324 6.07 -10.48 15.40
C ALA A 324 6.38 -9.11 14.79
N MET A 325 5.65 -8.70 13.75
CA MET A 325 5.76 -7.36 13.16
C MET A 325 5.41 -6.27 14.18
N ALA A 326 4.33 -6.45 14.94
CA ALA A 326 3.92 -5.50 15.98
C ALA A 326 4.99 -5.38 17.08
N GLU A 327 5.55 -6.50 17.53
CA GLU A 327 6.61 -6.54 18.54
C GLU A 327 7.89 -5.88 18.03
N THR A 328 8.39 -6.30 16.87
CA THR A 328 9.56 -5.71 16.21
C THR A 328 9.39 -4.20 16.01
N GLY A 329 8.18 -3.78 15.63
CA GLY A 329 7.85 -2.36 15.49
C GLY A 329 7.96 -1.60 16.81
N ARG A 330 7.49 -2.15 17.91
CA ARG A 330 7.63 -1.50 19.24
C ARG A 330 9.09 -1.36 19.67
N GLU A 331 9.90 -2.39 19.45
CA GLU A 331 11.33 -2.41 19.82
C GLU A 331 12.20 -1.61 18.84
N MET A 332 11.74 -1.32 17.63
CA MET A 332 12.48 -0.51 16.67
C MET A 332 12.66 0.93 17.19
N SER A 333 13.92 1.39 17.22
CA SER A 333 14.22 2.78 17.61
C SER A 333 13.48 3.78 16.71
N CYS A 334 12.98 4.87 17.31
CA CYS A 334 12.27 5.95 16.62
C CYS A 334 13.07 6.55 15.46
N LYS A 335 14.42 6.57 15.54
CA LYS A 335 15.28 7.07 14.44
C LYS A 335 15.15 6.29 13.13
N PHE A 336 14.53 5.11 13.16
CA PHE A 336 14.28 4.26 11.99
C PHE A 336 12.79 4.20 11.57
N LYS A 337 11.99 5.14 12.07
CA LYS A 337 10.52 5.19 11.86
C LYS A 337 10.10 6.55 11.26
N GLU A 338 10.42 6.77 9.99
CA GLU A 338 10.10 7.99 9.22
C GLU A 338 10.69 9.30 9.75
N THR A 339 11.61 9.25 10.72
CA THR A 339 12.18 10.47 11.30
C THR A 339 13.37 11.02 10.52
N SER A 340 13.90 10.25 9.56
CA SER A 340 15.15 10.58 8.83
C SER A 340 16.36 10.84 9.74
N LEU A 341 16.35 10.34 11.00
CA LEU A 341 17.40 10.53 11.99
C LEU A 341 18.42 9.39 12.02
N GLY A 342 18.27 8.37 11.18
CA GLY A 342 19.14 7.19 11.15
C GLY A 342 19.09 6.44 9.83
N GLY A 343 19.82 5.34 9.73
CA GLY A 343 19.82 4.46 8.58
C GLY A 343 20.30 5.13 7.30
N LEU A 344 19.65 4.86 6.19
CA LEU A 344 19.98 5.43 4.88
C LEU A 344 19.86 6.95 4.84
N ALA A 345 18.92 7.51 5.61
CA ALA A 345 18.68 8.95 5.63
C ALA A 345 19.93 9.77 6.02
N VAL A 346 20.78 9.22 6.91
CA VAL A 346 22.02 9.89 7.37
C VAL A 346 23.28 9.34 6.71
N SER A 347 23.15 8.29 5.88
CA SER A 347 24.30 7.66 5.21
C SER A 347 24.66 8.35 3.88
N MET A 348 23.75 9.13 3.30
CA MET A 348 24.06 9.95 2.13
C MET A 348 24.85 11.18 2.53
N VAL A 349 26.12 11.18 2.19
CA VAL A 349 26.93 12.39 2.22
C VAL A 349 26.44 13.28 1.08
N ALA A 350 26.08 14.53 1.41
CA ALA A 350 25.78 15.53 0.39
C ALA A 350 27.08 15.74 -0.43
N CYS A 351 27.08 15.28 -1.68
CA CYS A 351 28.11 15.59 -2.67
C CYS A 351 27.82 16.94 -3.32
#